data_ae08f87ee868015ecd2913189146832d
#
_entry.id   ae08f87ee868015ecd2913189146832d
#
_cell.length_a   1.000
_cell.length_b   1.000
_cell.length_c   1.000
_cell.angle_alpha   90.00
_cell.angle_beta   90.00
_cell.angle_gamma   90.00
#
_symmetry.space_group_name_H-M   'P 1'
#
loop_
_entity.id
_entity.type
_entity.pdbx_description
1 polymer ?
#
loop_
_entity_poly.entity_id
_entity_poly.type
_entity_poly.pdbx_seq_one_letter_code
_entity_poly.pdbx_strand_id
1 'polypeptide(L)'
;MKKRFLFFVLTLALLPMSNVTVMAIPINFNVGYENPQNPLDDDKRSLTLVPEVGIEDYTLTFYTPCDGCVLRLLDENDIVVYSTIIPTSTTELVLPSYLSGDYEIQIVQGNLYFWGYIIL
;
A
#
# COMPACT_ATOMS: atom_id res chain seq x y z
N MET A 1 -12.81 -4.45 -42.72
CA MET A 1 -12.75 -4.90 -41.33
C MET A 1 -11.40 -5.38 -40.91
N LYS A 2 -10.83 -6.25 -41.69
CA LYS A 2 -9.54 -6.83 -41.34
C LYS A 2 -8.45 -5.74 -41.26
N LYS A 3 -8.53 -4.75 -42.12
CA LYS A 3 -7.55 -3.69 -42.13
C LYS A 3 -7.59 -2.89 -40.84
N ARG A 4 -8.79 -2.63 -40.36
CA ARG A 4 -8.91 -1.92 -39.11
C ARG A 4 -8.32 -2.69 -37.96
N PHE A 5 -8.55 -3.98 -37.99
CA PHE A 5 -8.06 -4.83 -36.95
C PHE A 5 -6.54 -4.83 -36.91
N LEU A 6 -5.93 -4.92 -38.06
CA LEU A 6 -4.48 -4.87 -38.15
C LEU A 6 -3.93 -3.56 -37.66
N PHE A 7 -4.58 -2.49 -38.07
CA PHE A 7 -4.14 -1.17 -37.66
C PHE A 7 -4.23 -1.01 -36.14
N PHE A 8 -5.30 -1.51 -35.59
CA PHE A 8 -5.51 -1.44 -34.16
C PHE A 8 -4.44 -2.22 -33.39
N VAL A 9 -4.13 -3.40 -33.87
CA VAL A 9 -3.10 -4.23 -33.24
C VAL A 9 -1.75 -3.53 -33.31
N LEU A 10 -1.45 -2.88 -34.41
CA LEU A 10 -0.21 -2.16 -34.55
C LEU A 10 -0.13 -1.02 -33.54
N THR A 11 -1.22 -0.32 -33.34
CA THR A 11 -1.25 0.76 -32.38
C THR A 11 -1.00 0.25 -30.97
N LEU A 12 -1.60 -0.87 -30.62
CA LEU A 12 -1.39 -1.46 -29.32
C LEU A 12 0.04 -1.91 -29.13
N ALA A 13 0.66 -2.39 -30.18
CA ALA A 13 2.04 -2.83 -30.07
C ALA A 13 2.97 -1.65 -29.80
N LEU A 14 2.63 -0.49 -30.30
CA LEU A 14 3.44 0.69 -30.07
C LEU A 14 3.27 1.25 -28.68
N LEU A 15 2.08 1.14 -28.13
CA LEU A 15 1.82 1.69 -26.81
C LEU A 15 2.76 1.16 -25.73
N PRO A 16 2.98 -0.14 -25.64
CA PRO A 16 3.91 -0.66 -24.64
C PRO A 16 5.32 -0.15 -24.87
N MET A 17 5.64 0.14 -26.12
CA MET A 17 6.98 0.59 -26.44
C MET A 17 7.26 2.00 -25.98
N SER A 18 6.25 2.75 -25.64
CA SER A 18 6.46 4.10 -25.14
C SER A 18 7.08 4.11 -23.76
N ASN A 19 7.25 2.96 -23.18
CA ASN A 19 8.02 2.80 -21.95
C ASN A 19 7.50 3.62 -20.81
N VAL A 20 6.24 3.54 -20.61
CA VAL A 20 5.68 4.17 -19.44
C VAL A 20 6.14 3.36 -18.26
N THR A 21 7.02 3.94 -17.48
CA THR A 21 7.44 3.30 -16.25
C THR A 21 6.29 3.42 -15.29
N VAL A 22 5.73 2.27 -14.94
CA VAL A 22 4.64 2.28 -13.99
C VAL A 22 5.27 2.34 -12.61
N MET A 23 5.00 3.43 -11.91
CA MET A 23 5.51 3.61 -10.57
C MET A 23 4.37 3.48 -9.60
N ALA A 24 4.66 2.84 -8.47
CA ALA A 24 3.67 2.72 -7.42
C ALA A 24 3.32 4.10 -6.88
N ILE A 25 2.05 4.33 -6.63
CA ILE A 25 1.59 5.59 -6.09
C ILE A 25 1.88 5.61 -4.60
N PRO A 26 2.57 6.64 -4.09
CA PRO A 26 2.90 6.69 -2.67
C PRO A 26 1.64 6.78 -1.82
N ILE A 27 1.65 6.07 -0.70
CA ILE A 27 0.59 6.14 0.27
C ILE A 27 0.99 7.18 1.32
N ASN A 28 0.11 8.14 1.56
CA ASN A 28 0.38 9.16 2.57
C ASN A 28 -0.04 8.65 3.93
N PHE A 29 0.94 8.38 4.77
CA PHE A 29 0.69 7.83 6.09
C PHE A 29 0.67 8.90 7.15
N ASN A 30 -0.22 8.71 8.12
CA ASN A 30 -0.28 9.48 9.35
C ASN A 30 0.10 8.55 10.49
N VAL A 31 0.48 9.12 11.61
CA VAL A 31 0.91 8.34 12.76
C VAL A 31 -0.19 8.30 13.80
N GLY A 32 -0.49 7.10 14.29
CA GLY A 32 -1.44 6.91 15.36
C GLY A 32 -0.82 6.05 16.44
N TYR A 33 -1.50 5.96 17.56
CA TYR A 33 -1.02 5.19 18.71
C TYR A 33 -2.08 4.22 19.14
N GLU A 34 -1.70 2.95 19.25
CA GLU A 34 -2.61 1.93 19.71
C GLU A 34 -3.01 2.18 21.17
N ASN A 35 -2.09 2.75 21.93
CA ASN A 35 -2.35 3.05 23.33
C ASN A 35 -2.06 4.51 23.61
N PRO A 36 -3.04 5.38 23.47
CA PRO A 36 -2.85 6.81 23.64
C PRO A 36 -2.51 7.20 25.07
N GLN A 37 -2.55 6.27 26.01
CA GLN A 37 -2.24 6.55 27.39
C GLN A 37 -0.74 6.55 27.70
N ASN A 38 0.08 6.40 26.70
CA ASN A 38 1.51 6.36 26.90
C ASN A 38 2.18 7.51 26.19
N PRO A 39 2.04 8.71 26.72
CA PRO A 39 2.56 9.92 26.07
C PRO A 39 4.07 10.02 26.06
N LEU A 40 4.74 9.27 26.91
CA LEU A 40 6.19 9.31 26.95
C LEU A 40 6.81 8.84 25.65
N ASP A 41 6.11 8.02 24.95
CA ASP A 41 6.61 7.53 23.68
C ASP A 41 6.67 8.63 22.63
N ASP A 42 5.94 9.71 22.85
CA ASP A 42 5.91 10.80 21.89
C ASP A 42 7.28 11.39 21.62
N ASP A 43 8.05 11.59 22.67
CA ASP A 43 9.35 12.19 22.51
C ASP A 43 10.27 11.31 21.68
N LYS A 44 10.17 10.02 21.88
CA LYS A 44 10.99 9.09 21.12
C LYS A 44 10.54 8.99 19.69
N ARG A 45 9.27 9.21 19.48
CA ARG A 45 8.72 9.05 18.15
C ARG A 45 9.06 10.17 17.21
N SER A 46 9.54 11.26 17.73
CA SER A 46 10.01 12.30 16.83
C SER A 46 11.11 11.77 15.93
N LEU A 47 11.72 10.67 16.34
CA LEU A 47 12.77 10.03 15.56
C LEU A 47 12.27 8.88 14.70
N THR A 48 10.98 8.54 14.81
CA THR A 48 10.43 7.44 14.06
C THR A 48 10.08 7.90 12.65
N LEU A 49 10.62 7.21 11.69
CA LEU A 49 10.36 7.53 10.30
C LEU A 49 9.08 6.86 9.83
N VAL A 50 8.26 7.63 9.16
CA VAL A 50 7.08 7.09 8.51
C VAL A 50 7.54 6.23 7.35
N PRO A 51 7.04 5.00 7.23
CA PRO A 51 7.50 4.13 6.15
C PRO A 51 7.04 4.64 4.79
N GLU A 52 7.89 4.41 3.80
CA GLU A 52 7.54 4.72 2.43
C GLU A 52 7.00 3.45 1.78
N VAL A 53 5.73 3.49 1.42
CA VAL A 53 5.07 2.37 0.79
C VAL A 53 4.26 2.92 -0.36
N GLY A 54 4.34 2.24 -1.49
CA GLY A 54 3.54 2.61 -2.65
C GLY A 54 2.56 1.51 -2.98
N ILE A 55 1.58 1.84 -3.80
CA ILE A 55 0.59 0.87 -4.25
C ILE A 55 0.39 1.01 -5.74
N GLU A 56 0.30 -0.14 -6.40
CA GLU A 56 -0.02 -0.21 -7.82
C GLU A 56 -0.93 -1.41 -8.00
N ASP A 57 -2.16 -1.15 -8.42
CA ASP A 57 -3.18 -2.19 -8.47
C ASP A 57 -3.32 -2.81 -7.09
N TYR A 58 -3.04 -4.07 -6.95
CA TYR A 58 -3.15 -4.79 -5.68
C TYR A 58 -1.81 -5.08 -5.05
N THR A 59 -0.74 -4.47 -5.57
CA THR A 59 0.61 -4.74 -5.08
C THR A 59 1.12 -3.57 -4.25
N LEU A 60 1.49 -3.86 -3.01
CA LEU A 60 2.17 -2.90 -2.16
C LEU A 60 3.66 -3.05 -2.34
N THR A 61 4.36 -1.93 -2.47
CA THR A 61 5.81 -1.93 -2.58
C THR A 61 6.37 -1.21 -1.36
N PHE A 62 7.21 -1.90 -0.62
CA PHE A 62 7.81 -1.37 0.60
C PHE A 62 9.18 -0.81 0.29
N TYR A 63 9.29 0.50 0.23
CA TYR A 63 10.60 1.15 0.06
C TYR A 63 11.31 1.25 1.38
N THR A 64 10.56 1.24 2.47
CA THR A 64 11.08 1.14 3.82
C THR A 64 10.76 -0.24 4.36
N PRO A 65 11.73 -0.96 4.92
CA PRO A 65 11.43 -2.28 5.47
C PRO A 65 10.40 -2.21 6.60
N CYS A 66 9.43 -3.08 6.52
CA CYS A 66 8.36 -3.16 7.53
C CYS A 66 8.29 -4.58 8.11
N ASP A 67 9.44 -5.20 8.25
CA ASP A 67 9.53 -6.59 8.69
C ASP A 67 8.83 -6.79 10.03
N GLY A 68 7.96 -7.79 10.08
CA GLY A 68 7.28 -8.14 11.32
C GLY A 68 6.13 -7.24 11.71
N CYS A 69 5.89 -6.18 10.98
CA CYS A 69 4.74 -5.31 11.25
C CYS A 69 3.45 -6.01 10.83
N VAL A 70 2.36 -5.61 11.42
CA VAL A 70 1.05 -6.12 11.05
C VAL A 70 0.43 -5.16 10.05
N LEU A 71 0.01 -5.70 8.91
CA LEU A 71 -0.72 -4.95 7.91
C LEU A 71 -2.20 -5.22 8.10
N ARG A 72 -3.00 -4.16 8.19
CA ARG A 72 -4.44 -4.28 8.32
C ARG A 72 -5.13 -3.40 7.29
N LEU A 73 -6.24 -3.89 6.76
CA LEU A 73 -7.12 -3.09 5.92
C LEU A 73 -8.48 -3.02 6.60
N LEU A 74 -8.98 -1.80 6.73
CA LEU A 74 -10.28 -1.56 7.35
C LEU A 74 -11.22 -0.98 6.32
N ASP A 75 -12.49 -1.42 6.39
CA ASP A 75 -13.50 -0.87 5.48
C ASP A 75 -14.03 0.46 6.03
N GLU A 76 -15.06 0.99 5.39
CA GLU A 76 -15.62 2.28 5.78
C GLU A 76 -16.32 2.24 7.13
N ASN A 77 -16.57 1.07 7.66
CA ASN A 77 -17.16 0.89 8.99
C ASN A 77 -16.10 0.59 10.04
N ASP A 78 -14.82 0.77 9.69
CA ASP A 78 -13.69 0.51 10.57
C ASP A 78 -13.57 -0.95 10.98
N ILE A 79 -14.05 -1.83 10.13
CA ILE A 79 -13.95 -3.27 10.37
C ILE A 79 -12.74 -3.79 9.60
N VAL A 80 -11.90 -4.54 10.31
CA VAL A 80 -10.73 -5.14 9.68
C VAL A 80 -11.19 -6.24 8.73
N VAL A 81 -10.95 -6.04 7.45
CA VAL A 81 -11.35 -7.01 6.42
C VAL A 81 -10.19 -7.85 5.95
N TYR A 82 -8.97 -7.47 6.27
CA TYR A 82 -7.78 -8.21 5.91
C TYR A 82 -6.66 -7.86 6.88
N SER A 83 -5.90 -8.86 7.29
CA SER A 83 -4.78 -8.65 8.19
C SER A 83 -3.73 -9.71 7.93
N THR A 84 -2.48 -9.29 7.94
CA THR A 84 -1.36 -10.22 7.78
C THR A 84 -0.12 -9.63 8.43
N ILE A 85 0.85 -10.48 8.69
CA ILE A 85 2.15 -10.05 9.19
C ILE A 85 3.06 -9.92 7.98
N ILE A 86 3.78 -8.80 7.90
CA ILE A 86 4.69 -8.55 6.80
C ILE A 86 5.94 -9.40 7.02
N PRO A 87 6.25 -10.32 6.10
CA PRO A 87 7.41 -11.19 6.29
C PRO A 87 8.71 -10.42 6.21
N THR A 88 9.74 -11.01 6.79
CA THR A 88 11.08 -10.43 6.77
C THR A 88 11.58 -10.30 5.33
N SER A 89 12.20 -9.18 5.04
CA SER A 89 12.78 -8.90 3.72
C SER A 89 11.75 -8.82 2.60
N THR A 90 10.49 -8.53 2.95
CA THR A 90 9.45 -8.36 1.95
C THR A 90 9.57 -6.99 1.32
N THR A 91 9.66 -6.95 0.00
CA THR A 91 9.64 -5.69 -0.75
C THR A 91 8.33 -5.47 -1.46
N GLU A 92 7.58 -6.53 -1.72
CA GLU A 92 6.28 -6.44 -2.38
C GLU A 92 5.32 -7.40 -1.71
N LEU A 93 4.07 -6.98 -1.63
CA LEU A 93 3.02 -7.81 -1.06
C LEU A 93 1.75 -7.59 -1.86
N VAL A 94 1.17 -8.69 -2.35
CA VAL A 94 -0.03 -8.62 -3.16
C VAL A 94 -1.25 -8.78 -2.27
N LEU A 95 -2.16 -7.83 -2.39
CA LEU A 95 -3.41 -7.87 -1.63
C LEU A 95 -4.42 -8.79 -2.31
N PRO A 96 -5.38 -9.33 -1.56
CA PRO A 96 -6.37 -10.22 -2.15
C PRO A 96 -7.20 -9.52 -3.22
N SER A 97 -7.44 -10.20 -4.31
CA SER A 97 -8.17 -9.63 -5.44
C SER A 97 -9.67 -9.47 -5.18
N TYR A 98 -10.18 -10.09 -4.12
CA TYR A 98 -11.60 -9.94 -3.80
C TYR A 98 -11.91 -8.61 -3.12
N LEU A 99 -10.87 -7.86 -2.71
CA LEU A 99 -11.08 -6.55 -2.10
C LEU A 99 -11.38 -5.54 -3.20
N SER A 100 -12.30 -4.63 -2.92
CA SER A 100 -12.69 -3.61 -3.88
C SER A 100 -13.26 -2.42 -3.14
N GLY A 101 -12.82 -1.24 -3.52
CA GLY A 101 -13.33 -0.01 -2.93
C GLY A 101 -12.31 0.71 -2.09
N ASP A 102 -12.80 1.55 -1.19
CA ASP A 102 -11.97 2.39 -0.35
C ASP A 102 -11.65 1.70 0.96
N TYR A 103 -10.39 1.73 1.33
CA TYR A 103 -9.94 1.10 2.57
C TYR A 103 -8.96 2.00 3.29
N GLU A 104 -8.96 1.89 4.62
CA GLU A 104 -7.90 2.45 5.40
C GLU A 104 -6.84 1.37 5.56
N ILE A 105 -5.60 1.69 5.20
CA ILE A 105 -4.48 0.76 5.37
C ILE A 105 -3.74 1.16 6.63
N GLN A 106 -3.40 0.18 7.45
CA GLN A 106 -2.64 0.40 8.67
C GLN A 106 -1.45 -0.54 8.71
N ILE A 107 -0.31 0.01 9.09
CA ILE A 107 0.89 -0.77 9.35
C ILE A 107 1.20 -0.59 10.83
N VAL A 108 1.04 -1.67 11.60
CA VAL A 108 1.16 -1.62 13.05
C VAL A 108 2.54 -2.08 13.47
N GLN A 109 3.23 -1.24 14.20
CA GLN A 109 4.56 -1.53 14.71
C GLN A 109 4.57 -1.26 16.20
N GLY A 110 4.39 -2.32 16.99
CA GLY A 110 4.31 -2.17 18.45
C GLY A 110 3.13 -1.30 18.85
N ASN A 111 3.42 -0.21 19.55
CA ASN A 111 2.39 0.70 20.03
C ASN A 111 2.03 1.77 19.01
N LEU A 112 2.74 1.82 17.91
CA LEU A 112 2.48 2.77 16.85
C LEU A 112 1.75 2.10 15.71
N TYR A 113 0.99 2.89 14.97
CA TYR A 113 0.57 2.43 13.66
C TYR A 113 0.58 3.61 12.70
N PHE A 114 0.84 3.28 11.44
CA PHE A 114 0.82 4.25 10.36
C PHE A 114 -0.41 3.96 9.53
N TRP A 115 -1.19 4.99 9.26
CA TRP A 115 -2.45 4.78 8.57
C TRP A 115 -2.61 5.74 7.41
N GLY A 116 -3.29 5.26 6.38
CA GLY A 116 -3.57 6.03 5.19
C GLY A 116 -4.75 5.42 4.47
N TYR A 117 -5.01 5.90 3.28
CA TYR A 117 -6.15 5.42 2.50
C TYR A 117 -5.70 4.91 1.16
N ILE A 118 -6.33 3.84 0.71
CA ILE A 118 -6.08 3.27 -0.60
C ILE A 118 -7.41 2.96 -1.26
N ILE A 119 -7.37 2.87 -2.57
CA ILE A 119 -8.52 2.49 -3.38
C ILE A 119 -8.14 1.28 -4.20
N LEU A 120 -8.94 0.23 -4.10
CA LEU A 120 -8.70 -1.02 -4.83
C LEU A 120 -9.77 -1.30 -5.86
#